data_fb5fa4ae394a376bcb8475cfb9586290
#
_entry.id   fb5fa4ae394a376bcb8475cfb9586290
#
_cell.length_a   1.000
_cell.length_b   1.000
_cell.length_c   1.000
_cell.angle_alpha   90.00
_cell.angle_beta   90.00
_cell.angle_gamma   90.00
#
_symmetry.space_group_name_H-M   'P 1'
#
loop_
_entity.id
_entity.type
_entity.pdbx_description
1 polymer ?
#
loop_
_entity_poly.entity_id
_entity_poly.type
_entity_poly.pdbx_seq_one_letter_code
_entity_poly.pdbx_strand_id
1 'polypeptide(L)'
;MVQVIRIPVRYHEDASLLFAHLGGVARPDTLLLESADIDSKKNTGCIAVLEAAARVTCHGQTVTVSALTTAGTHITERLCDQLGEFVSGRDEQPLVATFEFPPVAVTDERERLRAISNVEVLRQLQQHADYQGEVLPLLGGGFAFDYLGTYEQLPPVADGPNTFPDYQFLLAETVLTIDHLTKEAFVESLNPASAGEWAARIADTPPSF
;
A
#
# COMPACT_ATOMS: atom_id res chain seq x y z
N MET A 1 -6.77 17.13 10.02
CA MET A 1 -6.22 15.82 10.37
C MET A 1 -7.33 14.80 10.22
N VAL A 2 -7.19 13.83 9.37
CA VAL A 2 -8.17 12.75 9.17
C VAL A 2 -8.11 11.84 10.40
N GLN A 3 -9.27 11.51 10.97
CA GLN A 3 -9.32 10.64 12.14
C GLN A 3 -9.26 9.18 11.68
N VAL A 4 -8.29 8.43 12.19
CA VAL A 4 -8.22 6.98 12.02
C VAL A 4 -9.14 6.32 13.04
N ILE A 5 -10.01 5.42 12.58
CA ILE A 5 -10.93 4.64 13.42
C ILE A 5 -10.33 3.25 13.60
N ARG A 6 -10.27 2.77 14.83
CA ARG A 6 -9.84 1.41 15.17
C ARG A 6 -10.93 0.69 15.94
N ILE A 7 -11.33 -0.49 15.45
CA ILE A 7 -12.40 -1.32 16.01
C ILE A 7 -11.83 -2.69 16.32
N PRO A 8 -11.93 -3.19 17.57
CA PRO A 8 -11.60 -4.57 17.88
C PRO A 8 -12.60 -5.51 17.20
N VAL A 9 -12.09 -6.59 16.62
CA VAL A 9 -12.91 -7.59 15.94
C VAL A 9 -12.62 -8.97 16.49
N ARG A 10 -13.48 -9.93 16.15
CA ARG A 10 -13.27 -11.31 16.57
C ARG A 10 -11.98 -11.87 15.95
N TYR A 11 -11.17 -12.52 16.78
CA TYR A 11 -10.00 -13.27 16.35
C TYR A 11 -10.40 -14.48 15.50
N HIS A 12 -9.67 -14.69 14.41
CA HIS A 12 -9.74 -15.86 13.55
C HIS A 12 -8.35 -16.49 13.47
N GLU A 13 -8.29 -17.81 13.65
CA GLU A 13 -7.02 -18.54 13.62
C GLU A 13 -6.43 -18.63 12.21
N ASP A 14 -7.29 -18.78 11.20
CA ASP A 14 -6.90 -18.84 9.78
C ASP A 14 -7.22 -17.50 9.09
N ALA A 15 -6.17 -16.66 9.01
CA ALA A 15 -6.27 -15.34 8.39
C ALA A 15 -6.48 -15.43 6.86
N SER A 16 -5.89 -16.44 6.21
CA SER A 16 -6.04 -16.64 4.76
C SER A 16 -7.47 -17.01 4.40
N LEU A 17 -8.08 -17.91 5.18
CA LEU A 17 -9.46 -18.31 4.97
C LEU A 17 -10.42 -17.15 5.25
N LEU A 18 -10.19 -16.40 6.33
CA LEU A 18 -10.95 -15.19 6.62
C LEU A 18 -10.85 -14.19 5.47
N PHE A 19 -9.64 -13.90 4.98
CA PHE A 19 -9.43 -12.98 3.86
C PHE A 19 -10.17 -13.44 2.59
N ALA A 20 -10.15 -14.75 2.29
CA ALA A 20 -10.89 -15.31 1.17
C ALA A 20 -12.40 -15.14 1.34
N HIS A 21 -12.97 -15.44 2.53
CA HIS A 21 -14.38 -15.23 2.85
C HIS A 21 -14.83 -13.77 2.75
N LEU A 22 -13.94 -12.85 3.11
CA LEU A 22 -14.19 -11.42 2.96
C LEU A 22 -14.10 -10.95 1.49
N GLY A 23 -13.79 -11.87 0.57
CA GLY A 23 -13.70 -11.60 -0.87
C GLY A 23 -12.36 -10.99 -1.28
N GLY A 24 -11.34 -11.04 -0.43
CA GLY A 24 -10.04 -10.43 -0.70
C GLY A 24 -9.35 -11.04 -1.92
N VAL A 25 -9.45 -12.36 -2.13
CA VAL A 25 -8.85 -13.04 -3.30
C VAL A 25 -9.52 -12.64 -4.62
N ALA A 26 -10.81 -12.32 -4.59
CA ALA A 26 -11.59 -12.03 -5.80
C ALA A 26 -11.61 -10.53 -6.18
N ARG A 27 -11.19 -9.65 -5.27
CA ARG A 27 -11.19 -8.20 -5.49
C ARG A 27 -9.82 -7.71 -5.89
N PRO A 28 -9.72 -6.77 -6.84
CA PRO A 28 -8.48 -6.04 -7.08
C PRO A 28 -8.13 -5.16 -5.87
N ASP A 29 -6.89 -4.71 -5.81
CA ASP A 29 -6.42 -3.74 -4.81
C ASP A 29 -6.58 -4.19 -3.37
N THR A 30 -6.37 -5.46 -3.14
CA THR A 30 -6.30 -6.09 -1.82
C THR A 30 -4.97 -6.81 -1.66
N LEU A 31 -4.53 -6.98 -0.42
CA LEU A 31 -3.27 -7.63 -0.10
C LEU A 31 -3.39 -8.37 1.23
N LEU A 32 -2.80 -9.56 1.30
CA LEU A 32 -2.62 -10.32 2.52
C LEU A 32 -1.13 -10.57 2.75
N LEU A 33 -0.65 -10.20 3.92
CA LEU A 33 0.70 -10.46 4.40
C LEU A 33 0.60 -11.27 5.70
N GLU A 34 1.15 -12.46 5.70
CA GLU A 34 1.24 -13.30 6.90
C GLU A 34 2.71 -13.50 7.27
N SER A 35 3.00 -13.43 8.56
CA SER A 35 4.29 -13.79 9.11
C SER A 35 4.19 -15.08 9.90
N ALA A 36 5.20 -15.95 9.74
CA ALA A 36 5.32 -17.20 10.47
C ALA A 36 6.67 -17.27 11.18
N ASP A 37 6.66 -17.87 12.36
CA ASP A 37 7.91 -18.21 13.04
C ASP A 37 8.68 -19.27 12.25
N ILE A 38 9.96 -19.02 12.02
CA ILE A 38 10.82 -19.86 11.16
C ILE A 38 10.97 -21.28 11.72
N ASP A 39 11.10 -21.40 13.02
CA ASP A 39 11.38 -22.68 13.69
C ASP A 39 10.10 -23.50 13.88
N SER A 40 9.06 -22.90 14.44
CA SER A 40 7.80 -23.60 14.73
C SER A 40 6.86 -23.70 13.53
N LYS A 41 7.07 -22.91 12.47
CA LYS A 41 6.17 -22.76 11.32
C LYS A 41 4.76 -22.27 11.69
N LYS A 42 4.59 -21.69 12.87
CA LYS A 42 3.32 -21.12 13.31
C LYS A 42 3.19 -19.69 12.84
N ASN A 43 2.01 -19.31 12.40
CA ASN A 43 1.70 -17.93 12.08
C ASN A 43 1.80 -17.07 13.35
N THR A 44 2.46 -15.93 13.23
CA THR A 44 2.64 -14.99 14.35
C THR A 44 1.78 -13.76 14.19
N GLY A 45 1.47 -13.35 12.97
CA GLY A 45 0.60 -12.21 12.71
C GLY A 45 0.21 -12.10 11.24
N CYS A 46 -0.80 -11.28 11.00
CA CYS A 46 -1.32 -10.99 9.67
C CYS A 46 -1.66 -9.51 9.55
N ILE A 47 -1.39 -8.94 8.38
CA ILE A 47 -1.88 -7.64 7.95
C ILE A 47 -2.58 -7.84 6.60
N ALA A 48 -3.86 -7.47 6.51
CA ALA A 48 -4.60 -7.50 5.28
C ALA A 48 -5.08 -6.10 4.89
N VAL A 49 -4.77 -5.66 3.68
CA VAL A 49 -5.41 -4.48 3.07
C VAL A 49 -6.75 -4.94 2.52
N LEU A 50 -7.83 -4.55 3.19
CA LEU A 50 -9.21 -4.84 2.81
C LEU A 50 -9.72 -3.84 1.78
N GLU A 51 -9.30 -2.59 1.87
CA GLU A 51 -9.57 -1.51 0.91
C GLU A 51 -8.32 -0.66 0.76
N ALA A 52 -7.98 -0.35 -0.48
CA ALA A 52 -6.91 0.57 -0.79
C ALA A 52 -7.48 1.97 -1.11
N ALA A 53 -6.89 3.00 -0.52
CA ALA A 53 -7.18 4.40 -0.84
C ALA A 53 -6.67 4.78 -2.22
N ALA A 54 -5.47 4.31 -2.57
CA ALA A 54 -4.83 4.58 -3.85
C ALA A 54 -3.91 3.43 -4.26
N ARG A 55 -3.70 3.30 -5.59
CA ARG A 55 -2.66 2.46 -6.18
C ARG A 55 -1.54 3.34 -6.71
N VAL A 56 -0.32 3.00 -6.38
CA VAL A 56 0.90 3.67 -6.85
C VAL A 56 1.65 2.71 -7.75
N THR A 57 1.94 3.12 -8.98
CA THR A 57 2.62 2.30 -9.99
C THR A 57 3.76 3.09 -10.60
N CYS A 58 4.94 2.48 -10.73
CA CYS A 58 6.12 3.10 -11.32
C CYS A 58 6.58 2.36 -12.56
N HIS A 59 6.90 3.11 -13.61
CA HIS A 59 7.60 2.66 -14.80
C HIS A 59 8.73 3.65 -15.12
N GLY A 60 9.98 3.24 -14.96
CA GLY A 60 11.14 4.11 -15.11
C GLY A 60 11.11 5.29 -14.14
N GLN A 61 11.07 6.48 -14.67
CA GLN A 61 11.00 7.72 -13.88
C GLN A 61 9.58 8.25 -13.68
N THR A 62 8.59 7.57 -14.26
CA THR A 62 7.18 7.97 -14.20
C THR A 62 6.44 7.20 -13.13
N VAL A 63 5.81 7.93 -12.21
CA VAL A 63 4.97 7.37 -11.15
C VAL A 63 3.52 7.80 -11.34
N THR A 64 2.61 6.84 -11.39
CA THR A 64 1.17 7.08 -11.48
C THR A 64 0.51 6.74 -10.15
N VAL A 65 -0.28 7.66 -9.62
CA VAL A 65 -1.11 7.46 -8.42
C VAL A 65 -2.56 7.52 -8.83
N SER A 66 -3.26 6.39 -8.71
CA SER A 66 -4.68 6.27 -9.03
C SER A 66 -5.48 6.25 -7.73
N ALA A 67 -6.28 7.27 -7.48
CA ALA A 67 -7.21 7.29 -6.36
C ALA A 67 -8.31 6.24 -6.57
N LEU A 68 -8.60 5.46 -5.53
CA LEU A 68 -9.58 4.38 -5.57
C LEU A 68 -10.80 4.69 -4.69
N THR A 69 -10.66 5.62 -3.76
CA THR A 69 -11.71 6.04 -2.82
C THR A 69 -11.73 7.56 -2.66
N THR A 70 -12.72 8.08 -1.96
CA THR A 70 -12.77 9.51 -1.63
C THR A 70 -11.57 9.94 -0.77
N ALA A 71 -11.15 9.12 0.21
CA ALA A 71 -9.95 9.42 0.99
C ALA A 71 -8.71 9.41 0.09
N GLY A 72 -8.62 8.44 -0.83
CA GLY A 72 -7.56 8.37 -1.84
C GLY A 72 -7.51 9.62 -2.73
N THR A 73 -8.67 10.17 -3.11
CA THR A 73 -8.75 11.44 -3.86
C THR A 73 -8.10 12.57 -3.07
N HIS A 74 -8.50 12.80 -1.82
CA HIS A 74 -7.92 13.87 -0.99
C HIS A 74 -6.42 13.69 -0.74
N ILE A 75 -5.97 12.44 -0.52
CA ILE A 75 -4.55 12.14 -0.33
C ILE A 75 -3.77 12.43 -1.62
N THR A 76 -4.30 12.05 -2.79
CA THR A 76 -3.65 12.28 -4.09
C THR A 76 -3.61 13.77 -4.43
N GLU A 77 -4.67 14.55 -4.14
CA GLU A 77 -4.67 16.01 -4.28
C GLU A 77 -3.56 16.66 -3.47
N ARG A 78 -3.47 16.30 -2.18
CA ARG A 78 -2.42 16.79 -1.30
C ARG A 78 -1.02 16.40 -1.80
N LEU A 79 -0.85 15.19 -2.30
CA LEU A 79 0.40 14.74 -2.89
C LEU A 79 0.79 15.60 -4.11
N CYS A 80 -0.18 15.97 -4.96
CA CYS A 80 0.04 16.90 -6.05
C CYS A 80 0.50 18.28 -5.56
N ASP A 81 -0.04 18.78 -4.45
CA ASP A 81 0.39 20.04 -3.87
C ASP A 81 1.83 19.95 -3.31
N GLN A 82 2.18 18.82 -2.68
CA GLN A 82 3.50 18.60 -2.08
C GLN A 82 4.60 18.38 -3.13
N LEU A 83 4.28 17.71 -4.23
CA LEU A 83 5.20 17.35 -5.32
C LEU A 83 4.91 18.10 -6.61
N GLY A 84 4.34 19.31 -6.53
CA GLY A 84 3.83 20.05 -7.69
C GLY A 84 4.81 20.24 -8.83
N GLU A 85 6.12 20.37 -8.53
CA GLU A 85 7.17 20.48 -9.55
C GLU A 85 7.36 19.21 -10.40
N PHE A 86 6.93 18.05 -9.91
CA PHE A 86 7.04 16.75 -10.59
C PHE A 86 5.72 16.32 -11.25
N VAL A 87 4.60 17.02 -11.03
CA VAL A 87 3.32 16.68 -11.64
C VAL A 87 3.40 16.92 -13.14
N SER A 88 3.30 15.84 -13.94
CA SER A 88 3.33 15.86 -15.39
C SER A 88 1.96 15.65 -16.03
N GLY A 89 1.00 15.07 -15.29
CA GLY A 89 -0.35 14.80 -15.77
C GLY A 89 -1.35 14.64 -14.63
N ARG A 90 -2.63 14.96 -14.95
CA ARG A 90 -3.74 14.79 -14.00
C ARG A 90 -5.04 14.56 -14.75
N ASP A 91 -5.71 13.45 -14.44
CA ASP A 91 -7.08 13.13 -14.85
C ASP A 91 -7.99 13.23 -13.63
N GLU A 92 -9.19 13.82 -13.80
CA GLU A 92 -10.03 14.18 -12.66
C GLU A 92 -11.11 13.12 -12.30
N GLN A 93 -11.44 12.21 -13.21
CA GLN A 93 -12.54 11.25 -12.99
C GLN A 93 -12.26 9.89 -13.63
N PRO A 94 -11.74 8.90 -12.86
CA PRO A 94 -11.24 9.00 -11.48
C PRO A 94 -9.97 9.84 -11.40
N LEU A 95 -9.64 10.38 -10.22
CA LEU A 95 -8.41 11.14 -10.07
C LEU A 95 -7.20 10.22 -10.25
N VAL A 96 -6.40 10.53 -11.28
CA VAL A 96 -5.12 9.89 -11.56
C VAL A 96 -4.07 10.99 -11.71
N ALA A 97 -3.06 10.98 -10.86
CA ALA A 97 -1.94 11.90 -10.93
C ALA A 97 -0.70 11.18 -11.46
N THR A 98 0.01 11.83 -12.39
CA THR A 98 1.27 11.33 -12.94
C THR A 98 2.39 12.28 -12.55
N PHE A 99 3.47 11.71 -12.04
CA PHE A 99 4.67 12.40 -11.61
C PHE A 99 5.85 11.94 -12.45
N GLU A 100 6.67 12.87 -12.92
CA GLU A 100 7.87 12.59 -13.69
C GLU A 100 9.09 13.07 -12.89
N PHE A 101 10.02 12.17 -12.60
CA PHE A 101 11.24 12.48 -11.86
C PHE A 101 12.45 12.53 -12.79
N PRO A 102 13.42 13.38 -12.50
CA PRO A 102 14.69 13.36 -13.25
C PRO A 102 15.45 12.06 -12.99
N PRO A 103 16.17 11.53 -13.99
CA PRO A 103 17.07 10.42 -13.74
C PRO A 103 18.15 10.81 -12.74
N VAL A 104 18.49 9.92 -11.83
CA VAL A 104 19.54 10.18 -10.82
C VAL A 104 20.90 10.15 -11.50
N ALA A 105 21.47 11.32 -11.77
CA ALA A 105 22.73 11.50 -12.50
C ALA A 105 23.98 11.64 -11.60
N VAL A 106 23.85 11.40 -10.29
CA VAL A 106 24.91 11.61 -9.30
C VAL A 106 25.81 10.37 -9.21
N THR A 107 27.13 10.58 -9.32
CA THR A 107 28.14 9.50 -9.26
C THR A 107 28.54 9.13 -7.84
N ASP A 108 28.47 10.06 -6.87
CA ASP A 108 28.73 9.77 -5.45
C ASP A 108 27.57 9.00 -4.85
N GLU A 109 27.84 7.85 -4.22
CA GLU A 109 26.83 6.96 -3.65
C GLU A 109 26.01 7.64 -2.55
N ARG A 110 26.63 8.44 -1.68
CA ARG A 110 25.92 9.10 -0.57
C ARG A 110 25.00 10.21 -1.06
N GLU A 111 25.43 10.93 -2.09
CA GLU A 111 24.61 11.96 -2.72
C GLU A 111 23.46 11.31 -3.50
N ARG A 112 23.71 10.19 -4.18
CA ARG A 112 22.71 9.43 -4.92
C ARG A 112 21.59 8.91 -4.01
N LEU A 113 21.92 8.41 -2.82
CA LEU A 113 20.93 7.96 -1.81
C LEU A 113 20.07 9.09 -1.25
N ARG A 114 20.50 10.35 -1.41
CA ARG A 114 19.77 11.54 -0.96
C ARG A 114 19.08 12.29 -2.10
N ALA A 115 19.37 11.94 -3.33
CA ALA A 115 18.76 12.57 -4.48
C ALA A 115 17.26 12.29 -4.54
N ILE A 116 16.50 13.27 -4.99
CA ILE A 116 15.09 13.10 -5.27
C ILE A 116 14.94 12.09 -6.41
N SER A 117 14.05 11.13 -6.24
CA SER A 117 13.81 10.08 -7.20
C SER A 117 12.34 9.64 -7.18
N ASN A 118 11.97 8.69 -8.04
CA ASN A 118 10.62 8.18 -8.14
C ASN A 118 10.05 7.58 -6.84
N VAL A 119 10.88 7.20 -5.84
CA VAL A 119 10.41 6.76 -4.50
C VAL A 119 9.93 7.91 -3.63
N GLU A 120 10.12 9.16 -4.02
CA GLU A 120 9.65 10.30 -3.25
C GLU A 120 8.13 10.27 -3.05
N VAL A 121 7.39 9.78 -4.04
CA VAL A 121 5.93 9.56 -3.90
C VAL A 121 5.62 8.64 -2.72
N LEU A 122 6.31 7.50 -2.61
CA LEU A 122 6.10 6.56 -1.49
C LEU A 122 6.50 7.19 -0.15
N ARG A 123 7.60 7.96 -0.13
CA ARG A 123 8.08 8.65 1.07
C ARG A 123 7.06 9.69 1.56
N GLN A 124 6.49 10.49 0.66
CA GLN A 124 5.49 11.49 1.00
C GLN A 124 4.22 10.82 1.55
N LEU A 125 3.75 9.76 0.92
CA LEU A 125 2.58 9.01 1.37
C LEU A 125 2.76 8.37 2.74
N GLN A 126 3.98 7.87 3.05
CA GLN A 126 4.27 7.17 4.30
C GLN A 126 4.64 8.11 5.45
N GLN A 127 5.50 9.10 5.20
CA GLN A 127 6.11 9.90 6.25
C GLN A 127 5.41 11.24 6.48
N HIS A 128 4.71 11.75 5.47
CA HIS A 128 4.06 13.06 5.50
C HIS A 128 2.54 12.96 5.37
N ALA A 129 1.96 11.82 5.76
CA ALA A 129 0.52 11.67 5.90
C ALA A 129 -0.03 12.64 6.97
N ASP A 130 -1.24 13.15 6.76
CA ASP A 130 -1.94 14.01 7.72
C ASP A 130 -2.84 13.22 8.69
N TYR A 131 -2.64 11.92 8.75
CA TYR A 131 -3.29 10.98 9.64
C TYR A 131 -2.27 10.01 10.22
N GLN A 132 -2.58 9.47 11.39
CA GLN A 132 -1.75 8.50 12.09
C GLN A 132 -2.64 7.56 12.89
N GLY A 133 -2.49 6.26 12.64
CA GLY A 133 -3.04 5.17 13.40
C GLY A 133 -1.93 4.33 14.05
N GLU A 134 -2.27 3.11 14.43
CA GLU A 134 -1.28 2.13 14.89
C GLU A 134 -0.57 1.47 13.72
N VAL A 135 -1.30 1.22 12.62
CA VAL A 135 -0.80 0.62 11.39
C VAL A 135 -0.81 1.60 10.23
N LEU A 136 -1.85 2.42 10.11
CA LEU A 136 -1.95 3.44 9.07
C LEU A 136 -1.05 4.67 9.38
N PRO A 137 -0.37 5.28 8.38
CA PRO A 137 -0.38 4.94 6.97
C PRO A 137 0.41 3.67 6.64
N LEU A 138 -0.16 2.81 5.80
CA LEU A 138 0.46 1.58 5.33
C LEU A 138 0.54 1.56 3.80
N LEU A 139 1.74 1.31 3.29
CA LEU A 139 1.98 0.97 1.89
C LEU A 139 2.32 -0.52 1.80
N GLY A 140 1.46 -1.29 1.15
CA GLY A 140 1.66 -2.72 0.90
C GLY A 140 1.89 -2.98 -0.59
N GLY A 141 2.96 -3.70 -0.93
CA GLY A 141 3.30 -3.98 -2.33
C GLY A 141 4.72 -4.47 -2.49
N GLY A 142 5.34 -4.17 -3.63
CA GLY A 142 6.69 -4.63 -3.91
C GLY A 142 7.38 -3.87 -5.02
N PHE A 143 8.70 -3.98 -5.01
CA PHE A 143 9.60 -3.58 -6.08
C PHE A 143 9.91 -4.78 -6.97
N ALA A 144 9.94 -4.57 -8.28
CA ALA A 144 10.50 -5.55 -9.20
C ALA A 144 12.01 -5.69 -8.94
N PHE A 145 12.55 -6.85 -9.28
CA PHE A 145 13.99 -7.09 -9.17
C PHE A 145 14.78 -6.09 -10.02
N ASP A 146 14.26 -5.74 -11.19
CA ASP A 146 14.90 -4.86 -12.16
C ASP A 146 14.80 -3.37 -11.78
N TYR A 147 14.06 -3.04 -10.73
CA TYR A 147 13.95 -1.67 -10.21
C TYR A 147 15.34 -1.03 -9.94
N LEU A 148 16.34 -1.86 -9.62
CA LEU A 148 17.72 -1.41 -9.45
C LEU A 148 18.25 -0.65 -10.67
N GLY A 149 17.80 -0.99 -11.87
CA GLY A 149 18.16 -0.31 -13.12
C GLY A 149 17.71 1.14 -13.21
N THR A 150 16.81 1.61 -12.32
CA THR A 150 16.39 3.02 -12.28
C THR A 150 17.46 3.93 -11.65
N TYR A 151 18.39 3.38 -10.86
CA TYR A 151 19.51 4.15 -10.26
C TYR A 151 20.89 3.68 -10.65
N GLU A 152 21.05 2.41 -11.05
CA GLU A 152 22.34 1.84 -11.44
C GLU A 152 22.43 1.76 -12.96
N GLN A 153 23.62 2.00 -13.50
CA GLN A 153 23.86 1.76 -14.92
C GLN A 153 24.04 0.26 -15.16
N LEU A 154 22.94 -0.43 -15.27
CA LEU A 154 22.90 -1.86 -15.58
C LEU A 154 22.68 -2.06 -17.08
N PRO A 155 23.16 -3.19 -17.65
CA PRO A 155 22.79 -3.56 -19.02
C PRO A 155 21.26 -3.61 -19.13
N PRO A 156 20.67 -3.13 -20.24
CA PRO A 156 19.23 -3.17 -20.44
C PRO A 156 18.75 -4.64 -20.36
N VAL A 157 17.72 -4.85 -19.55
CA VAL A 157 17.05 -6.15 -19.48
C VAL A 157 16.25 -6.33 -20.77
N ALA A 158 16.36 -7.50 -21.40
CA ALA A 158 15.59 -7.79 -22.59
C ALA A 158 14.09 -7.82 -22.27
N ASP A 159 13.28 -7.23 -23.14
CA ASP A 159 11.83 -7.32 -23.03
C ASP A 159 11.39 -8.79 -22.96
N GLY A 160 10.69 -9.11 -21.91
CA GLY A 160 10.18 -10.46 -21.62
C GLY A 160 8.65 -10.47 -21.50
N PRO A 161 8.06 -11.65 -21.28
CA PRO A 161 6.61 -11.74 -21.03
C PRO A 161 6.18 -11.13 -19.69
N ASN A 162 7.12 -10.79 -18.81
CA ASN A 162 6.85 -10.15 -17.54
C ASN A 162 6.68 -8.63 -17.74
N THR A 163 5.46 -8.16 -17.54
CA THR A 163 5.08 -6.74 -17.66
C THR A 163 4.83 -6.09 -16.30
N PHE A 164 5.34 -6.70 -15.21
CA PHE A 164 5.20 -6.10 -13.88
C PHE A 164 5.92 -4.74 -13.84
N PRO A 165 5.31 -3.70 -13.26
CA PRO A 165 5.94 -2.38 -13.14
C PRO A 165 7.21 -2.44 -12.26
N ASP A 166 8.06 -1.43 -12.33
CA ASP A 166 9.26 -1.32 -11.50
C ASP A 166 8.93 -1.37 -10.01
N TYR A 167 7.81 -0.78 -9.62
CA TYR A 167 7.15 -1.09 -8.35
C TYR A 167 5.64 -0.85 -8.44
N GLN A 168 4.90 -1.55 -7.58
CA GLN A 168 3.49 -1.30 -7.34
C GLN A 168 3.18 -1.42 -5.85
N PHE A 169 2.51 -0.40 -5.32
CA PHE A 169 2.06 -0.35 -3.93
C PHE A 169 0.60 0.05 -3.82
N LEU A 170 -0.06 -0.48 -2.82
CA LEU A 170 -1.39 -0.05 -2.38
C LEU A 170 -1.21 0.81 -1.13
N LEU A 171 -1.74 2.02 -1.16
CA LEU A 171 -1.95 2.81 0.04
C LEU A 171 -3.25 2.36 0.69
N ALA A 172 -3.15 1.81 1.88
CA ALA A 172 -4.31 1.26 2.56
C ALA A 172 -5.28 2.35 3.03
N GLU A 173 -6.58 2.13 2.86
CA GLU A 173 -7.66 2.85 3.53
C GLU A 173 -8.16 2.08 4.74
N THR A 174 -8.40 0.77 4.56
CA THR A 174 -8.88 -0.13 5.60
C THR A 174 -7.99 -1.35 5.69
N VAL A 175 -7.48 -1.61 6.88
CA VAL A 175 -6.64 -2.78 7.19
C VAL A 175 -7.26 -3.63 8.27
N LEU A 176 -7.05 -4.94 8.17
CA LEU A 176 -7.27 -5.91 9.24
C LEU A 176 -5.90 -6.35 9.76
N THR A 177 -5.70 -6.29 11.06
CA THR A 177 -4.54 -6.87 11.73
C THR A 177 -4.96 -8.01 12.65
N ILE A 178 -4.21 -9.09 12.63
CA ILE A 178 -4.38 -10.24 13.53
C ILE A 178 -3.04 -10.54 14.17
N ASP A 179 -3.03 -10.58 15.49
CA ASP A 179 -1.91 -11.08 16.29
C ASP A 179 -2.26 -12.48 16.81
N HIS A 180 -1.56 -13.49 16.32
CA HIS A 180 -1.80 -14.88 16.71
C HIS A 180 -1.21 -15.22 18.08
N LEU A 181 -0.28 -14.39 18.60
CA LEU A 181 0.32 -14.60 19.91
C LEU A 181 -0.62 -14.11 21.02
N THR A 182 -1.19 -12.92 20.84
CA THR A 182 -2.15 -12.34 21.81
C THR A 182 -3.58 -12.76 21.54
N LYS A 183 -3.88 -13.31 20.34
CA LYS A 183 -5.23 -13.62 19.84
C LYS A 183 -6.13 -12.39 19.76
N GLU A 184 -5.56 -11.28 19.38
CA GLU A 184 -6.25 -10.03 19.16
C GLU A 184 -6.36 -9.74 17.66
N ALA A 185 -7.44 -9.05 17.27
CA ALA A 185 -7.63 -8.60 15.92
C ALA A 185 -8.35 -7.24 15.89
N PHE A 186 -7.96 -6.40 14.94
CA PHE A 186 -8.49 -5.04 14.80
C PHE A 186 -8.69 -4.69 13.32
N VAL A 187 -9.75 -3.94 13.06
CA VAL A 187 -9.91 -3.19 11.81
C VAL A 187 -9.51 -1.75 12.08
N GLU A 188 -8.64 -1.19 11.24
CA GLU A 188 -8.25 0.22 11.27
C GLU A 188 -8.57 0.84 9.90
N SER A 189 -9.23 2.01 9.89
CA SER A 189 -9.68 2.65 8.65
C SER A 189 -9.69 4.16 8.73
N LEU A 190 -9.48 4.81 7.57
CA LEU A 190 -9.70 6.24 7.35
C LEU A 190 -11.19 6.58 7.17
N ASN A 191 -12.02 5.56 6.92
CA ASN A 191 -13.45 5.70 6.69
C ASN A 191 -14.25 5.02 7.82
N PRO A 192 -14.91 5.80 8.70
CA PRO A 192 -15.65 5.23 9.83
C PRO A 192 -16.78 4.27 9.44
N ALA A 193 -17.47 4.53 8.32
CA ALA A 193 -18.53 3.66 7.83
C ALA A 193 -17.95 2.31 7.37
N SER A 194 -16.88 2.34 6.58
CA SER A 194 -16.18 1.16 6.13
C SER A 194 -15.62 0.33 7.29
N ALA A 195 -15.04 0.98 8.32
CA ALA A 195 -14.57 0.29 9.53
C ALA A 195 -15.69 -0.53 10.19
N GLY A 196 -16.89 0.05 10.33
CA GLY A 196 -18.06 -0.62 10.92
C GLY A 196 -18.57 -1.77 10.06
N GLU A 197 -18.65 -1.58 8.75
CA GLU A 197 -19.09 -2.62 7.80
C GLU A 197 -18.15 -3.83 7.81
N TRP A 198 -16.83 -3.59 7.78
CA TRP A 198 -15.85 -4.67 7.85
C TRP A 198 -15.87 -5.40 9.18
N ALA A 199 -16.00 -4.66 10.29
CA ALA A 199 -16.11 -5.27 11.61
C ALA A 199 -17.35 -6.19 11.70
N ALA A 200 -18.49 -5.77 11.15
CA ALA A 200 -19.70 -6.58 11.09
C ALA A 200 -19.50 -7.84 10.22
N ARG A 201 -18.93 -7.71 9.03
CA ARG A 201 -18.64 -8.85 8.13
C ARG A 201 -17.71 -9.87 8.77
N ILE A 202 -16.68 -9.42 9.50
CA ILE A 202 -15.77 -10.30 10.23
C ILE A 202 -16.51 -11.01 11.36
N ALA A 203 -17.40 -10.32 12.09
CA ALA A 203 -18.21 -10.92 13.14
C ALA A 203 -19.17 -12.01 12.63
N ASP A 204 -19.72 -11.81 11.43
CA ASP A 204 -20.65 -12.74 10.77
C ASP A 204 -19.93 -13.93 10.11
N THR A 205 -18.63 -13.85 9.88
CA THR A 205 -17.84 -14.95 9.32
C THR A 205 -17.70 -16.06 10.39
N PRO A 206 -18.03 -17.32 10.09
CA PRO A 206 -17.86 -18.40 11.04
C PRO A 206 -16.40 -18.51 11.51
N PRO A 207 -16.14 -18.91 12.77
CA PRO A 207 -14.78 -19.27 13.18
C PRO A 207 -14.32 -20.44 12.30
N SER A 208 -13.04 -20.47 11.99
CA SER A 208 -12.42 -21.49 11.14
C SER A 208 -12.86 -22.89 11.53
N PHE A 209 -13.12 -23.73 10.55
CA PHE A 209 -13.56 -25.12 10.72
C PHE A 209 -12.42 -26.00 11.21
#